data_b5feb83143e0312defd010814a8b1692
#
_entry.id   b5feb83143e0312defd010814a8b1692
#
_cell.length_a   1.000
_cell.length_b   1.000
_cell.length_c   1.000
_cell.angle_alpha   90.00
_cell.angle_beta   90.00
_cell.angle_gamma   90.00
#
_symmetry.space_group_name_H-M   'P 1'
#
loop_
_entity.id
_entity.type
_entity.pdbx_description
1 polymer ?
#
loop_
_entity_poly.entity_id
_entity_poly.type
_entity_poly.pdbx_seq_one_letter_code
_entity_poly.pdbx_strand_id
1 'polypeptide(L)'
;MVHKYLGNGVFEDTMTPNTQAVQSLIRLARDPDVGGLNLTVRNMDKLLAVQNEVEAYFGDKQAGEFCYTFDDYKTTMQDIVSTIANAIFCTPYRRGADILLDFERPRMGPEMVFTHRSKAGTSEKWTRTFNDAQVFDSLKFSYIDPKTNVKETITIPETGGVKTETYDSKGIRNYKQAFWAAHRRHQKNILKKISVSFTATEEGIFALPNRAVSVVKGSRMATYDGYITAVNGLTVELSQPVKFTAGDDHYLVLKLRDGGVQSVRVVPGAHDRQVIMTSVPQEAIYTGNSALKTEFSFGNEARHNAQMILVSTVDPGDDRTVKITGFNYDKDFYKFDNVPPFGSAFSNGFDNGFN
;
A
#
# COMPACT_ATOMS: atom_id res chain seq x y z
N MET A 1 -0.93 29.71 8.04
CA MET A 1 -0.44 30.51 6.91
C MET A 1 0.86 29.90 6.40
N VAL A 2 0.96 29.68 5.10
CA VAL A 2 2.15 29.12 4.43
C VAL A 2 2.39 29.83 3.10
N HIS A 3 3.65 29.91 2.66
CA HIS A 3 3.99 30.11 1.26
C HIS A 3 3.77 28.78 0.55
N LYS A 4 2.71 28.67 -0.22
CA LYS A 4 2.40 27.39 -0.90
C LYS A 4 3.44 27.06 -1.96
N TYR A 5 3.84 25.82 -2.01
CA TYR A 5 4.71 25.30 -3.06
C TYR A 5 3.88 24.99 -4.29
N LEU A 6 4.23 25.59 -5.42
CA LEU A 6 3.50 25.46 -6.69
C LEU A 6 4.11 24.44 -7.65
N GLY A 7 5.25 23.85 -7.29
CA GLY A 7 6.03 22.96 -8.14
C GLY A 7 7.27 23.62 -8.74
N ASN A 8 8.20 22.80 -9.21
CA ASN A 8 9.42 23.24 -9.90
C ASN A 8 10.26 24.30 -9.14
N GLY A 9 10.25 24.25 -7.81
CA GLY A 9 10.98 25.19 -6.96
C GLY A 9 10.29 26.53 -6.72
N VAL A 10 9.06 26.70 -7.21
CA VAL A 10 8.31 27.96 -7.08
C VAL A 10 7.40 27.93 -5.85
N PHE A 11 7.41 29.03 -5.09
CA PHE A 11 6.52 29.26 -3.95
C PHE A 11 5.65 30.49 -4.20
N GLU A 12 4.47 30.52 -3.60
CA GLU A 12 3.64 31.75 -3.56
C GLU A 12 4.41 32.86 -2.83
N ASP A 13 4.35 34.09 -3.35
CA ASP A 13 5.04 35.26 -2.76
C ASP A 13 4.39 35.67 -1.42
N THR A 14 3.09 35.43 -1.26
CA THR A 14 2.34 35.78 -0.07
C THR A 14 1.93 34.55 0.73
N MET A 15 1.92 34.67 2.07
CA MET A 15 1.40 33.61 2.94
C MET A 15 -0.11 33.55 2.84
N THR A 16 -0.62 32.37 2.52
CA THR A 16 -2.07 32.10 2.42
C THR A 16 -2.51 31.03 3.44
N PRO A 17 -3.79 31.04 3.85
CA PRO A 17 -4.35 29.93 4.63
C PRO A 17 -4.18 28.61 3.88
N ASN A 18 -3.84 27.56 4.62
CA ASN A 18 -3.61 26.25 4.02
C ASN A 18 -4.25 25.15 4.85
N THR A 19 -4.94 24.25 4.16
CA THR A 19 -5.49 22.99 4.70
C THR A 19 -4.85 21.75 4.09
N GLN A 20 -4.06 21.90 3.02
CA GLN A 20 -3.44 20.78 2.34
C GLN A 20 -2.29 20.18 3.16
N ALA A 21 -2.32 18.86 3.34
CA ALA A 21 -1.39 18.13 4.18
C ALA A 21 0.07 18.26 3.73
N VAL A 22 0.32 18.11 2.44
CA VAL A 22 1.69 18.16 1.89
C VAL A 22 2.29 19.56 1.98
N GLN A 23 1.50 20.61 1.80
CA GLN A 23 1.98 22.00 2.00
C GLN A 23 2.42 22.21 3.46
N SER A 24 1.63 21.68 4.40
CA SER A 24 1.99 21.71 5.83
C SER A 24 3.26 20.89 6.11
N LEU A 25 3.41 19.72 5.48
CA LEU A 25 4.60 18.90 5.60
C LEU A 25 5.86 19.60 5.08
N ILE A 26 5.79 20.18 3.88
CA ILE A 26 6.92 20.92 3.27
C ILE A 26 7.31 22.11 4.17
N ARG A 27 6.33 22.84 4.70
CA ARG A 27 6.59 23.97 5.61
C ARG A 27 7.30 23.51 6.89
N LEU A 28 6.77 22.49 7.57
CA LEU A 28 7.32 21.99 8.83
C LEU A 28 8.71 21.33 8.63
N ALA A 29 8.90 20.60 7.54
CA ALA A 29 10.16 19.95 7.25
C ALA A 29 11.29 20.96 6.98
N ARG A 30 10.98 22.10 6.34
CA ARG A 30 11.94 23.16 6.03
C ARG A 30 12.14 24.16 7.15
N ASP A 31 11.22 24.19 8.13
CA ASP A 31 11.34 25.10 9.25
C ASP A 31 12.61 24.79 10.08
N PRO A 32 13.50 25.77 10.29
CA PRO A 32 14.74 25.55 11.04
C PRO A 32 14.53 25.08 12.48
N ASP A 33 13.46 25.53 13.10
CA ASP A 33 13.16 25.22 14.50
C ASP A 33 12.43 23.87 14.68
N VAL A 34 11.89 23.29 13.58
CA VAL A 34 11.12 22.02 13.62
C VAL A 34 11.85 20.90 12.91
N GLY A 35 11.95 20.98 11.60
CA GLY A 35 12.55 19.92 10.78
C GLY A 35 13.97 20.17 10.36
N GLY A 36 14.33 21.42 10.09
CA GLY A 36 15.66 21.85 9.63
C GLY A 36 16.15 21.14 8.36
N LEU A 37 15.23 20.57 7.56
CA LEU A 37 15.58 19.74 6.41
C LEU A 37 15.72 20.59 5.15
N ASN A 38 16.79 20.36 4.41
CA ASN A 38 16.99 20.96 3.09
C ASN A 38 16.34 20.11 2.00
N LEU A 39 15.01 20.22 1.87
CA LEU A 39 14.29 19.47 0.83
C LEU A 39 14.67 19.93 -0.57
N THR A 40 15.03 18.99 -1.44
CA THR A 40 15.29 19.28 -2.85
C THR A 40 14.00 19.59 -3.59
N VAL A 41 14.10 20.35 -4.69
CA VAL A 41 12.95 20.62 -5.60
C VAL A 41 12.30 19.30 -6.02
N ARG A 42 13.10 18.32 -6.44
CA ARG A 42 12.62 16.98 -6.82
C ARG A 42 11.84 16.28 -5.70
N ASN A 43 12.29 16.42 -4.46
CA ASN A 43 11.58 15.82 -3.32
C ASN A 43 10.22 16.50 -3.09
N MET A 44 10.19 17.83 -3.11
CA MET A 44 8.96 18.60 -2.95
C MET A 44 7.95 18.32 -4.08
N ASP A 45 8.42 18.20 -5.33
CA ASP A 45 7.58 17.85 -6.49
C ASP A 45 6.94 16.46 -6.32
N LYS A 46 7.71 15.48 -5.84
CA LYS A 46 7.17 14.14 -5.54
C LYS A 46 6.10 14.16 -4.44
N LEU A 47 6.34 14.92 -3.38
CA LEU A 47 5.35 15.08 -2.31
C LEU A 47 4.07 15.73 -2.85
N LEU A 48 4.17 16.78 -3.65
CA LEU A 48 3.03 17.43 -4.29
C LEU A 48 2.27 16.49 -5.23
N ALA A 49 2.98 15.65 -5.97
CA ALA A 49 2.38 14.65 -6.84
C ALA A 49 1.51 13.65 -6.06
N VAL A 50 1.96 13.23 -4.87
CA VAL A 50 1.17 12.34 -3.99
C VAL A 50 -0.09 13.04 -3.48
N GLN A 51 -0.02 14.32 -3.12
CA GLN A 51 -1.21 15.11 -2.74
C GLN A 51 -2.26 15.09 -3.85
N ASN A 52 -1.81 15.38 -5.10
CA ASN A 52 -2.69 15.39 -6.26
C ASN A 52 -3.26 13.99 -6.57
N GLU A 53 -2.47 12.94 -6.35
CA GLU A 53 -2.91 11.55 -6.54
C GLU A 53 -4.02 11.17 -5.55
N VAL A 54 -3.88 11.54 -4.27
CA VAL A 54 -4.90 11.31 -3.23
C VAL A 54 -6.19 12.04 -3.58
N GLU A 55 -6.10 13.33 -3.91
CA GLU A 55 -7.26 14.17 -4.25
C GLU A 55 -7.96 13.65 -5.51
N ALA A 56 -7.21 13.23 -6.53
CA ALA A 56 -7.77 12.66 -7.76
C ALA A 56 -8.44 11.30 -7.53
N TYR A 57 -7.84 10.45 -6.68
CA TYR A 57 -8.38 9.12 -6.38
C TYR A 57 -9.75 9.19 -5.70
N PHE A 58 -9.92 10.06 -4.69
CA PHE A 58 -11.20 10.25 -4.00
C PHE A 58 -12.14 11.22 -4.74
N GLY A 59 -11.65 11.91 -5.77
CA GLY A 59 -12.41 12.93 -6.49
C GLY A 59 -12.76 14.17 -5.65
N ASP A 60 -12.08 14.36 -4.52
CA ASP A 60 -12.36 15.44 -3.58
C ASP A 60 -11.07 15.96 -2.91
N LYS A 61 -10.87 17.28 -2.93
CA LYS A 61 -9.72 17.93 -2.30
C LYS A 61 -9.70 17.76 -0.78
N GLN A 62 -10.85 17.52 -0.16
CA GLN A 62 -10.95 17.29 1.28
C GLN A 62 -10.24 15.99 1.73
N ALA A 63 -10.01 15.04 0.84
CA ALA A 63 -9.23 13.84 1.14
C ALA A 63 -7.76 14.13 1.46
N GLY A 64 -7.22 15.22 0.92
CA GLY A 64 -5.83 15.66 1.14
C GLY A 64 -5.66 16.72 2.23
N GLU A 65 -6.69 17.01 3.04
CA GLU A 65 -6.62 18.04 4.08
C GLU A 65 -5.96 17.55 5.37
N PHE A 66 -5.36 18.49 6.07
CA PHE A 66 -4.76 18.26 7.39
C PHE A 66 -4.81 19.53 8.23
N CYS A 67 -5.27 19.43 9.47
CA CYS A 67 -5.26 20.52 10.42
C CYS A 67 -5.04 20.00 11.84
N TYR A 68 -3.84 20.21 12.36
CA TYR A 68 -3.44 19.74 13.69
C TYR A 68 -2.40 20.69 14.29
N THR A 69 -2.40 20.83 15.61
CA THR A 69 -1.38 21.56 16.36
C THR A 69 -0.50 20.56 17.09
N PHE A 70 0.80 20.60 16.78
CA PHE A 70 1.80 19.81 17.50
C PHE A 70 2.27 20.62 18.71
N ASP A 71 1.73 20.31 19.87
CA ASP A 71 1.95 21.03 21.13
C ASP A 71 2.80 20.25 22.16
N ASP A 72 3.13 18.98 21.83
CA ASP A 72 4.00 18.17 22.67
C ASP A 72 5.48 18.36 22.24
N TYR A 73 6.29 18.88 23.16
CA TYR A 73 7.73 19.10 22.95
C TYR A 73 8.54 17.81 22.70
N LYS A 74 7.96 16.65 22.97
CA LYS A 74 8.58 15.32 22.67
C LYS A 74 8.30 14.84 21.24
N THR A 75 7.46 15.54 20.50
CA THR A 75 7.10 15.15 19.15
C THR A 75 8.31 15.26 18.23
N THR A 76 8.71 14.14 17.64
CA THR A 76 9.82 14.11 16.68
C THR A 76 9.34 14.47 15.27
N MET A 77 10.27 14.89 14.38
CA MET A 77 9.93 15.10 12.96
C MET A 77 9.34 13.84 12.31
N GLN A 78 9.78 12.64 12.74
CA GLN A 78 9.23 11.38 12.27
C GLN A 78 7.74 11.21 12.66
N ASP A 79 7.38 11.62 13.88
CA ASP A 79 5.99 11.59 14.36
C ASP A 79 5.12 12.57 13.58
N ILE A 80 5.65 13.77 13.29
CA ILE A 80 4.97 14.79 12.48
C ILE A 80 4.68 14.24 11.08
N VAL A 81 5.71 13.71 10.40
CA VAL A 81 5.57 13.13 9.06
C VAL A 81 4.57 11.97 9.06
N SER A 82 4.64 11.09 10.05
CA SER A 82 3.74 9.94 10.18
C SER A 82 2.29 10.38 10.44
N THR A 83 2.09 11.40 11.28
CA THR A 83 0.75 11.92 11.58
C THR A 83 0.11 12.57 10.36
N ILE A 84 0.87 13.38 9.62
CA ILE A 84 0.40 14.01 8.38
C ILE A 84 0.10 12.96 7.31
N ALA A 85 1.02 12.02 7.09
CA ALA A 85 0.87 10.96 6.09
C ALA A 85 -0.37 10.08 6.36
N ASN A 86 -0.54 9.65 7.62
CA ASN A 86 -1.68 8.81 8.01
C ASN A 86 -3.03 9.50 7.79
N ALA A 87 -3.10 10.83 7.99
CA ALA A 87 -4.33 11.59 7.76
C ALA A 87 -4.77 11.56 6.30
N ILE A 88 -3.83 11.48 5.36
CA ILE A 88 -4.08 11.46 3.92
C ILE A 88 -3.85 10.06 3.30
N PHE A 89 -4.07 9.00 4.06
CA PHE A 89 -4.00 7.60 3.59
C PHE A 89 -2.64 7.18 3.02
N CYS A 90 -1.56 7.83 3.46
CA CYS A 90 -0.21 7.56 2.99
C CYS A 90 0.65 6.93 4.09
N THR A 91 1.65 6.17 3.67
CA THR A 91 2.73 5.69 4.53
C THR A 91 4.01 6.45 4.20
N PRO A 92 4.66 7.08 5.19
CA PRO A 92 5.91 7.77 4.96
C PRO A 92 7.07 6.79 4.92
N TYR A 93 8.05 7.08 4.08
CA TYR A 93 9.33 6.36 4.06
C TYR A 93 10.46 7.30 3.68
N ARG A 94 11.69 6.90 3.95
CA ARG A 94 12.88 7.66 3.59
C ARG A 94 13.69 6.95 2.52
N ARG A 95 14.26 7.72 1.61
CA ARG A 95 15.24 7.24 0.67
C ARG A 95 16.43 8.22 0.64
N GLY A 96 17.48 7.84 1.37
CA GLY A 96 18.56 8.78 1.69
C GLY A 96 18.05 9.95 2.52
N ALA A 97 18.28 11.18 2.07
CA ALA A 97 17.80 12.40 2.71
C ALA A 97 16.33 12.76 2.37
N ASP A 98 15.75 12.14 1.33
CA ASP A 98 14.41 12.46 0.86
C ASP A 98 13.34 11.86 1.79
N ILE A 99 12.33 12.65 2.14
CA ILE A 99 11.08 12.20 2.74
C ILE A 99 10.11 11.90 1.59
N LEU A 100 9.57 10.69 1.57
CA LEU A 100 8.65 10.23 0.54
C LEU A 100 7.36 9.73 1.20
N LEU A 101 6.27 9.83 0.47
CA LEU A 101 4.98 9.29 0.84
C LEU A 101 4.55 8.28 -0.22
N ASP A 102 3.97 7.16 0.19
CA ASP A 102 3.29 6.25 -0.72
C ASP A 102 1.81 6.15 -0.35
N PHE A 103 0.96 6.43 -1.32
CA PHE A 103 -0.48 6.39 -1.14
C PHE A 103 -1.00 4.94 -1.16
N GLU A 104 -1.72 4.54 -0.09
CA GLU A 104 -2.35 3.22 -0.01
C GLU A 104 -3.60 3.18 -0.89
N ARG A 105 -3.51 2.50 -2.03
CA ARG A 105 -4.58 2.35 -3.04
C ARG A 105 -4.66 0.93 -3.57
N PRO A 106 -5.76 0.55 -4.26
CA PRO A 106 -5.85 -0.74 -4.92
C PRO A 106 -4.70 -0.96 -5.89
N ARG A 107 -4.17 -2.18 -5.91
CA ARG A 107 -3.11 -2.61 -6.83
C ARG A 107 -3.68 -3.64 -7.80
N MET A 108 -3.36 -3.51 -9.09
CA MET A 108 -3.84 -4.45 -10.12
C MET A 108 -3.12 -5.80 -10.05
N GLY A 109 -1.95 -5.85 -9.42
CA GLY A 109 -1.15 -7.05 -9.26
C GLY A 109 0.07 -6.78 -8.39
N PRO A 110 0.91 -7.81 -8.15
CA PRO A 110 2.15 -7.64 -7.43
C PRO A 110 3.16 -6.84 -8.26
N GLU A 111 3.90 -5.97 -7.62
CA GLU A 111 4.99 -5.20 -8.24
C GLU A 111 6.32 -5.97 -8.19
N MET A 112 6.44 -6.93 -7.26
CA MET A 112 7.58 -7.82 -7.12
C MET A 112 7.13 -9.22 -6.74
N VAL A 113 7.96 -10.22 -7.04
CA VAL A 113 7.75 -11.61 -6.63
C VAL A 113 8.95 -12.09 -5.83
N PHE A 114 8.68 -12.61 -4.64
CA PHE A 114 9.68 -13.28 -3.82
C PHE A 114 9.47 -14.79 -3.90
N THR A 115 10.33 -15.47 -4.66
CA THR A 115 10.40 -16.92 -4.80
C THR A 115 11.27 -17.50 -3.68
N HIS A 116 11.42 -18.82 -3.63
CA HIS A 116 12.35 -19.47 -2.71
C HIS A 116 13.81 -19.03 -2.94
N ARG A 117 14.15 -18.52 -4.12
CA ARG A 117 15.52 -18.06 -4.48
C ARG A 117 15.82 -16.65 -3.99
N SER A 118 14.81 -15.81 -3.94
CA SER A 118 14.93 -14.42 -3.48
C SER A 118 14.69 -14.24 -1.99
N LYS A 119 14.45 -15.34 -1.28
CA LYS A 119 14.37 -15.33 0.20
C LYS A 119 15.63 -15.91 0.79
N ALA A 120 16.17 -15.26 1.82
CA ALA A 120 17.35 -15.69 2.54
C ALA A 120 16.95 -16.54 3.77
N GLY A 121 17.46 -17.76 3.83
CA GLY A 121 17.36 -18.62 5.00
C GLY A 121 15.96 -19.14 5.32
N THR A 122 15.74 -19.47 6.60
CA THR A 122 14.53 -20.12 7.14
C THR A 122 13.61 -19.15 7.90
N SER A 123 13.79 -17.85 7.74
CA SER A 123 13.16 -16.81 8.58
C SER A 123 11.72 -16.46 8.19
N GLU A 124 11.11 -17.20 7.27
CA GLU A 124 9.74 -16.94 6.84
C GLU A 124 8.73 -17.33 7.90
N LYS A 125 7.91 -16.37 8.33
CA LYS A 125 6.85 -16.56 9.31
C LYS A 125 5.53 -16.02 8.79
N TRP A 126 4.54 -16.90 8.75
CA TRP A 126 3.14 -16.56 8.47
C TRP A 126 2.34 -16.72 9.75
N THR A 127 1.78 -15.63 10.23
CA THR A 127 0.93 -15.63 11.43
C THR A 127 -0.48 -15.26 11.02
N ARG A 128 -1.44 -16.14 11.32
CA ARG A 128 -2.85 -15.88 11.09
C ARG A 128 -3.53 -15.61 12.44
N THR A 129 -4.16 -14.46 12.54
CA THR A 129 -5.03 -14.15 13.68
C THR A 129 -6.42 -14.73 13.41
N PHE A 130 -6.77 -15.76 14.16
CA PHE A 130 -8.14 -16.29 14.16
C PHE A 130 -9.02 -15.42 15.07
N ASN A 131 -10.32 -15.64 15.04
CA ASN A 131 -11.34 -14.93 15.80
C ASN A 131 -11.01 -14.91 17.30
N ASP A 132 -10.07 -14.09 17.68
CA ASP A 132 -9.55 -13.97 19.04
C ASP A 132 -10.26 -12.82 19.75
N ALA A 133 -10.24 -12.88 21.07
CA ALA A 133 -10.74 -11.82 21.96
C ALA A 133 -10.19 -10.41 21.66
N GLN A 134 -9.23 -10.28 20.77
CA GLN A 134 -8.61 -9.02 20.35
C GLN A 134 -9.11 -8.44 19.01
N VAL A 135 -9.93 -9.17 18.25
CA VAL A 135 -10.46 -8.68 16.98
C VAL A 135 -11.68 -7.79 17.23
N PHE A 136 -11.60 -6.54 16.81
CA PHE A 136 -12.71 -5.60 16.89
C PHE A 136 -13.68 -5.83 15.73
N ASP A 137 -14.96 -5.93 16.03
CA ASP A 137 -16.05 -6.08 15.07
C ASP A 137 -16.74 -4.75 14.74
N SER A 138 -16.46 -3.71 15.52
CA SER A 138 -16.98 -2.37 15.33
C SER A 138 -15.94 -1.31 15.65
N LEU A 139 -16.18 -0.11 15.16
CA LEU A 139 -15.28 1.05 15.29
C LEU A 139 -16.09 2.28 15.67
N LYS A 140 -15.58 3.04 16.65
CA LYS A 140 -15.94 4.44 16.92
C LYS A 140 -14.78 5.33 16.51
N PHE A 141 -14.91 6.00 15.38
CA PHE A 141 -13.90 6.89 14.83
C PHE A 141 -14.29 8.34 15.11
N SER A 142 -13.46 9.05 15.86
CA SER A 142 -13.73 10.44 16.23
C SER A 142 -12.85 11.41 15.45
N TYR A 143 -13.44 12.52 15.04
CA TYR A 143 -12.78 13.65 14.40
C TYR A 143 -13.34 14.97 14.98
N ILE A 144 -12.73 16.10 14.67
CA ILE A 144 -13.18 17.41 15.13
C ILE A 144 -13.80 18.14 13.94
N ASP A 145 -15.09 18.50 14.04
CA ASP A 145 -15.78 19.29 13.03
C ASP A 145 -15.21 20.72 12.98
N PRO A 146 -14.86 21.26 11.80
CA PRO A 146 -14.22 22.58 11.69
C PRO A 146 -15.17 23.74 11.93
N LYS A 147 -16.50 23.53 11.79
CA LYS A 147 -17.50 24.58 11.98
C LYS A 147 -17.85 24.76 13.45
N THR A 148 -18.08 23.66 14.15
CA THR A 148 -18.49 23.66 15.56
C THR A 148 -17.32 23.56 16.53
N ASN A 149 -16.16 23.09 16.05
CA ASN A 149 -14.99 22.72 16.83
C ASN A 149 -15.29 21.66 17.91
N VAL A 150 -16.34 20.86 17.69
CA VAL A 150 -16.76 19.77 18.57
C VAL A 150 -16.26 18.45 18.03
N LYS A 151 -15.98 17.52 18.94
CA LYS A 151 -15.62 16.16 18.62
C LYS A 151 -16.85 15.38 18.17
N GLU A 152 -16.87 14.93 16.93
CA GLU A 152 -17.89 14.07 16.35
C GLU A 152 -17.40 12.64 16.17
N THR A 153 -18.31 11.68 16.13
CA THR A 153 -17.97 10.26 16.07
C THR A 153 -18.77 9.53 15.00
N ILE A 154 -18.05 8.80 14.13
CA ILE A 154 -18.62 7.88 13.16
C ILE A 154 -18.55 6.47 13.75
N THR A 155 -19.69 5.77 13.83
CA THR A 155 -19.76 4.38 14.31
C THR A 155 -19.97 3.43 13.15
N ILE A 156 -19.15 2.39 13.04
CA ILE A 156 -19.22 1.39 11.98
C ILE A 156 -19.19 -0.01 12.60
N PRO A 157 -20.18 -0.88 12.31
CA PRO A 157 -21.48 -0.55 11.69
C PRO A 157 -22.29 0.41 12.56
N GLU A 158 -23.27 1.10 12.01
CA GLU A 158 -24.11 2.07 12.74
C GLU A 158 -24.82 1.44 13.95
N THR A 159 -25.16 0.16 13.87
CA THR A 159 -25.76 -0.62 14.97
C THR A 159 -24.79 -0.90 16.11
N GLY A 160 -23.50 -0.57 15.94
CA GLY A 160 -22.43 -0.98 16.85
C GLY A 160 -22.09 -2.46 16.71
N GLY A 161 -21.26 -2.96 17.61
CA GLY A 161 -20.83 -4.35 17.69
C GLY A 161 -20.59 -4.78 19.12
N VAL A 162 -20.19 -6.04 19.30
CA VAL A 162 -19.89 -6.62 20.62
C VAL A 162 -18.56 -6.06 21.16
N LYS A 163 -17.59 -5.87 20.25
CA LYS A 163 -16.25 -5.36 20.61
C LYS A 163 -15.87 -4.17 19.75
N THR A 164 -15.99 -3.00 20.34
CA THR A 164 -15.77 -1.73 19.67
C THR A 164 -14.34 -1.21 19.88
N GLU A 165 -13.63 -0.93 18.79
CA GLU A 165 -12.43 -0.10 18.81
C GLU A 165 -12.83 1.37 18.92
N THR A 166 -12.17 2.14 19.80
CA THR A 166 -12.32 3.60 19.83
C THR A 166 -11.03 4.22 19.29
N TYR A 167 -11.15 5.09 18.31
CA TYR A 167 -10.02 5.75 17.68
C TYR A 167 -10.25 7.26 17.51
N ASP A 168 -9.35 8.04 18.07
CA ASP A 168 -9.33 9.49 17.92
C ASP A 168 -8.36 9.87 16.80
N SER A 169 -8.88 10.45 15.73
CA SER A 169 -8.07 10.87 14.60
C SER A 169 -7.26 12.13 14.92
N LYS A 170 -6.04 12.19 14.41
CA LYS A 170 -5.20 13.38 14.48
C LYS A 170 -5.18 14.06 13.12
N GLY A 171 -5.60 15.34 13.07
CA GLY A 171 -5.50 16.16 11.87
C GLY A 171 -6.63 16.04 10.86
N ILE A 172 -7.56 15.10 11.02
CA ILE A 172 -8.78 15.00 10.21
C ILE A 172 -9.85 15.92 10.80
N ARG A 173 -10.36 16.86 10.01
CA ARG A 173 -11.35 17.85 10.44
C ARG A 173 -12.54 17.99 9.49
N ASN A 174 -12.69 17.11 8.52
CA ASN A 174 -13.87 17.09 7.67
C ASN A 174 -14.51 15.72 7.66
N TYR A 175 -15.83 15.68 7.49
CA TYR A 175 -16.62 14.47 7.54
C TYR A 175 -16.25 13.46 6.44
N LYS A 176 -15.99 13.95 5.22
CA LYS A 176 -15.71 13.06 4.08
C LYS A 176 -14.42 12.28 4.30
N GLN A 177 -13.35 12.97 4.69
CA GLN A 177 -12.07 12.31 5.00
C GLN A 177 -12.21 11.37 6.20
N ALA A 178 -12.96 11.79 7.23
CA ALA A 178 -13.24 10.96 8.40
C ALA A 178 -14.03 9.69 8.03
N PHE A 179 -14.99 9.79 7.11
CA PHE A 179 -15.76 8.66 6.59
C PHE A 179 -14.84 7.62 5.91
N TRP A 180 -14.00 8.04 4.96
CA TRP A 180 -13.08 7.12 4.30
C TRP A 180 -12.06 6.51 5.27
N ALA A 181 -11.50 7.33 6.18
CA ALA A 181 -10.55 6.86 7.18
C ALA A 181 -11.17 5.85 8.15
N ALA A 182 -12.40 6.08 8.60
CA ALA A 182 -13.13 5.17 9.46
C ALA A 182 -13.40 3.83 8.77
N HIS A 183 -13.90 3.86 7.51
CA HIS A 183 -14.16 2.64 6.76
C HIS A 183 -12.88 1.84 6.49
N ARG A 184 -11.80 2.48 6.07
CA ARG A 184 -10.51 1.82 5.88
C ARG A 184 -9.99 1.18 7.16
N ARG A 185 -10.09 1.89 8.30
CA ARG A 185 -9.67 1.34 9.59
C ARG A 185 -10.51 0.13 10.01
N HIS A 186 -11.82 0.20 9.85
CA HIS A 186 -12.72 -0.92 10.12
C HIS A 186 -12.41 -2.12 9.20
N GLN A 187 -12.22 -1.88 7.90
CA GLN A 187 -11.84 -2.95 6.96
C GLN A 187 -10.47 -3.56 7.31
N LYS A 188 -9.52 -2.75 7.80
CA LYS A 188 -8.23 -3.26 8.29
C LYS A 188 -8.40 -4.28 9.41
N ASN A 189 -9.28 -4.01 10.36
CA ASN A 189 -9.56 -4.93 11.48
C ASN A 189 -10.20 -6.25 11.02
N ILE A 190 -11.03 -6.19 9.98
CA ILE A 190 -11.75 -7.36 9.47
C ILE A 190 -10.87 -8.19 8.52
N LEU A 191 -10.13 -7.56 7.61
CA LEU A 191 -9.49 -8.22 6.46
C LEU A 191 -8.01 -8.52 6.67
N LYS A 192 -7.25 -7.67 7.38
CA LYS A 192 -5.80 -7.86 7.59
C LYS A 192 -5.53 -8.87 8.71
N LYS A 193 -5.86 -10.14 8.46
CA LYS A 193 -5.75 -11.23 9.44
C LYS A 193 -4.47 -12.06 9.34
N ILE A 194 -3.72 -11.92 8.24
CA ILE A 194 -2.49 -12.66 8.04
C ILE A 194 -1.34 -11.67 8.01
N SER A 195 -0.41 -11.79 8.94
CA SER A 195 0.86 -11.09 8.91
C SER A 195 1.95 -12.02 8.38
N VAL A 196 2.83 -11.46 7.58
CA VAL A 196 3.94 -12.17 6.96
C VAL A 196 5.22 -11.44 7.29
N SER A 197 6.23 -12.17 7.72
CA SER A 197 7.59 -11.65 7.89
C SER A 197 8.57 -12.62 7.27
N PHE A 198 9.48 -12.13 6.45
CA PHE A 198 10.53 -12.92 5.85
C PHE A 198 11.77 -12.07 5.59
N THR A 199 12.89 -12.74 5.40
CA THR A 199 14.13 -12.10 4.99
C THR A 199 14.33 -12.33 3.50
N ALA A 200 14.43 -11.26 2.74
CA ALA A 200 14.75 -11.26 1.32
C ALA A 200 16.26 -11.11 1.11
N THR A 201 16.73 -11.44 -0.07
CA THR A 201 18.06 -11.06 -0.56
C THR A 201 18.11 -9.54 -0.79
N GLU A 202 19.25 -9.02 -1.23
CA GLU A 202 19.51 -7.57 -1.44
C GLU A 202 18.41 -6.87 -2.27
N GLU A 203 17.75 -7.58 -3.19
CA GLU A 203 16.65 -7.04 -3.99
C GLU A 203 15.44 -6.59 -3.16
N GLY A 204 15.28 -7.11 -1.94
CA GLY A 204 14.22 -6.70 -1.03
C GLY A 204 14.22 -5.21 -0.69
N ILE A 205 15.33 -4.50 -0.91
CA ILE A 205 15.42 -3.05 -0.69
C ILE A 205 14.53 -2.24 -1.64
N PHE A 206 14.12 -2.84 -2.76
CA PHE A 206 13.21 -2.20 -3.72
C PHE A 206 11.74 -2.39 -3.39
N ALA A 207 11.42 -3.27 -2.43
CA ALA A 207 10.06 -3.38 -1.90
C ALA A 207 9.75 -2.13 -1.06
N LEU A 208 8.75 -1.36 -1.47
CA LEU A 208 8.35 -0.14 -0.75
C LEU A 208 7.11 -0.40 0.11
N PRO A 209 6.93 0.34 1.20
CA PRO A 209 5.68 0.30 1.97
C PRO A 209 4.45 0.57 1.09
N ASN A 210 3.30 -0.01 1.44
CA ASN A 210 2.04 0.01 0.68
C ASN A 210 2.11 -0.58 -0.74
N ARG A 211 3.23 -1.21 -1.13
CA ARG A 211 3.33 -1.93 -2.40
C ARG A 211 2.88 -3.37 -2.23
N ALA A 212 2.17 -3.85 -3.22
CA ALA A 212 1.75 -5.25 -3.27
C ALA A 212 2.90 -6.09 -3.83
N VAL A 213 3.27 -7.14 -3.11
CA VAL A 213 4.27 -8.11 -3.56
C VAL A 213 3.71 -9.51 -3.45
N SER A 214 4.15 -10.41 -4.33
CA SER A 214 3.81 -11.83 -4.24
C SER A 214 4.91 -12.57 -3.48
N VAL A 215 4.53 -13.30 -2.44
CA VAL A 215 5.46 -14.11 -1.65
C VAL A 215 5.08 -15.57 -1.76
N VAL A 216 5.88 -16.34 -2.46
CA VAL A 216 5.67 -17.78 -2.58
C VAL A 216 5.95 -18.43 -1.23
N LYS A 217 4.92 -19.04 -0.64
CA LYS A 217 5.00 -19.65 0.68
C LYS A 217 5.93 -20.86 0.69
N GLY A 218 6.85 -20.88 1.62
CA GLY A 218 7.83 -21.94 1.81
C GLY A 218 9.24 -21.53 1.40
N SER A 219 10.22 -22.12 2.06
CA SER A 219 11.65 -21.93 1.78
C SER A 219 12.23 -23.10 0.98
N ARG A 220 11.46 -24.19 0.80
CA ARG A 220 11.88 -25.40 0.07
C ARG A 220 11.19 -25.45 -1.27
N MET A 221 11.79 -26.16 -2.24
CA MET A 221 11.30 -26.35 -3.60
C MET A 221 9.78 -26.61 -3.61
N ALA A 222 9.03 -25.57 -3.87
CA ALA A 222 7.60 -25.67 -4.15
C ALA A 222 7.43 -25.96 -5.64
N THR A 223 6.51 -26.87 -5.98
CA THR A 223 6.22 -27.27 -7.36
C THR A 223 5.59 -26.16 -8.21
N TYR A 224 5.59 -24.93 -7.73
CA TYR A 224 4.87 -23.81 -8.35
C TYR A 224 5.71 -22.57 -8.53
N ASP A 225 6.99 -22.64 -8.21
CA ASP A 225 7.94 -21.57 -8.49
C ASP A 225 9.29 -22.17 -8.95
N GLY A 226 10.05 -21.38 -9.68
CA GLY A 226 11.32 -21.80 -10.21
C GLY A 226 11.83 -20.83 -11.26
N TYR A 227 12.52 -21.36 -12.25
CA TYR A 227 13.04 -20.58 -13.38
C TYR A 227 12.72 -21.26 -14.71
N ILE A 228 12.71 -20.46 -15.77
CA ILE A 228 12.50 -20.96 -17.13
C ILE A 228 13.82 -21.52 -17.66
N THR A 229 13.78 -22.76 -18.16
CA THR A 229 14.95 -23.48 -18.67
C THR A 229 15.13 -23.33 -20.17
N ALA A 230 14.03 -23.27 -20.92
CA ALA A 230 14.04 -23.10 -22.37
C ALA A 230 12.78 -22.36 -22.85
N VAL A 231 12.90 -21.71 -24.00
CA VAL A 231 11.81 -20.99 -24.67
C VAL A 231 11.85 -21.33 -26.16
N ASN A 232 10.68 -21.67 -26.69
CA ASN A 232 10.46 -21.86 -28.13
C ASN A 232 9.13 -21.19 -28.53
N GLY A 233 9.21 -19.96 -29.01
CA GLY A 233 8.04 -19.13 -29.27
C GLY A 233 7.25 -18.85 -27.98
N LEU A 234 5.99 -19.30 -27.95
CA LEU A 234 5.13 -19.20 -26.77
C LEU A 234 5.26 -20.40 -25.82
N THR A 235 5.95 -21.47 -26.23
CA THR A 235 6.16 -22.66 -25.41
C THR A 235 7.39 -22.46 -24.51
N VAL A 236 7.21 -22.65 -23.21
CA VAL A 236 8.28 -22.52 -22.22
C VAL A 236 8.45 -23.81 -21.41
N GLU A 237 9.71 -24.13 -21.14
CA GLU A 237 10.10 -25.22 -20.26
C GLU A 237 10.41 -24.67 -18.88
N LEU A 238 9.82 -25.29 -17.85
CA LEU A 238 9.94 -24.93 -16.46
C LEU A 238 10.96 -25.83 -15.74
N SER A 239 11.66 -25.29 -14.77
CA SER A 239 12.57 -26.06 -13.91
C SER A 239 11.84 -27.03 -12.99
N GLN A 240 10.56 -26.82 -12.74
CA GLN A 240 9.71 -27.63 -11.86
C GLN A 240 8.43 -28.06 -12.59
N PRO A 241 7.89 -29.27 -12.28
CA PRO A 241 6.59 -29.68 -12.80
C PRO A 241 5.47 -28.83 -12.17
N VAL A 242 4.44 -28.55 -12.95
CA VAL A 242 3.26 -27.81 -12.50
C VAL A 242 1.99 -28.62 -12.73
N LYS A 243 0.97 -28.37 -11.92
CA LYS A 243 -0.33 -29.03 -12.05
C LYS A 243 -1.42 -28.02 -12.33
N PHE A 244 -2.11 -28.21 -13.43
CA PHE A 244 -3.29 -27.45 -13.78
C PHE A 244 -4.53 -28.01 -13.06
N THR A 245 -5.36 -27.12 -12.53
CA THR A 245 -6.68 -27.48 -12.01
C THR A 245 -7.69 -27.38 -13.14
N ALA A 246 -8.49 -28.41 -13.35
CA ALA A 246 -9.48 -28.40 -14.40
C ALA A 246 -10.53 -27.28 -14.20
N GLY A 247 -10.81 -26.52 -15.25
CA GLY A 247 -11.78 -25.43 -15.22
C GLY A 247 -11.25 -24.09 -14.77
N ASP A 248 -10.01 -24.01 -14.25
CA ASP A 248 -9.40 -22.76 -13.81
C ASP A 248 -8.47 -22.18 -14.87
N ASP A 249 -8.41 -20.86 -14.94
CA ASP A 249 -7.36 -20.16 -15.66
C ASP A 249 -6.08 -20.14 -14.82
N HIS A 250 -4.96 -20.42 -15.47
CA HIS A 250 -3.66 -20.44 -14.83
C HIS A 250 -2.73 -19.39 -15.43
N TYR A 251 -1.85 -18.87 -14.61
CA TYR A 251 -0.93 -17.80 -14.96
C TYR A 251 0.50 -18.15 -14.52
N LEU A 252 1.46 -17.73 -15.34
CA LEU A 252 2.85 -17.54 -14.92
C LEU A 252 3.04 -16.08 -14.55
N VAL A 253 3.42 -15.84 -13.32
CA VAL A 253 3.92 -14.54 -12.88
C VAL A 253 5.43 -14.57 -13.09
N LEU A 254 5.90 -13.82 -14.07
CA LEU A 254 7.30 -13.76 -14.50
C LEU A 254 7.98 -12.59 -13.79
N LYS A 255 9.16 -12.81 -13.26
CA LYS A 255 10.04 -11.77 -12.73
C LYS A 255 10.89 -11.21 -13.88
N LEU A 256 10.70 -9.92 -14.17
CA LEU A 256 11.40 -9.23 -15.23
C LEU A 256 12.81 -8.80 -14.78
N ARG A 257 13.67 -8.46 -15.71
CA ARG A 257 15.08 -8.09 -15.42
C ARG A 257 15.19 -6.76 -14.70
N ASP A 258 14.25 -5.86 -14.90
CA ASP A 258 14.14 -4.57 -14.19
C ASP A 258 13.64 -4.70 -12.75
N GLY A 259 13.32 -5.93 -12.29
CA GLY A 259 12.71 -6.24 -11.00
C GLY A 259 11.19 -6.17 -11.00
N GLY A 260 10.57 -5.75 -12.09
CA GLY A 260 9.13 -5.75 -12.28
C GLY A 260 8.56 -7.16 -12.44
N VAL A 261 7.26 -7.21 -12.62
CA VAL A 261 6.50 -8.46 -12.71
C VAL A 261 5.50 -8.38 -13.84
N GLN A 262 5.38 -9.48 -14.59
CA GLN A 262 4.34 -9.65 -15.59
C GLN A 262 3.60 -10.96 -15.38
N SER A 263 2.28 -10.90 -15.35
CA SER A 263 1.42 -12.08 -15.36
C SER A 263 1.03 -12.44 -16.78
N VAL A 264 1.25 -13.70 -17.17
CA VAL A 264 0.89 -14.23 -18.49
C VAL A 264 0.01 -15.46 -18.30
N ARG A 265 -1.17 -15.48 -18.91
CA ARG A 265 -2.02 -16.67 -18.90
C ARG A 265 -1.35 -17.81 -19.67
N VAL A 266 -1.45 -19.03 -19.13
CA VAL A 266 -0.84 -20.21 -19.70
C VAL A 266 -1.82 -21.38 -19.80
N VAL A 267 -1.55 -22.26 -20.77
CA VAL A 267 -2.26 -23.53 -20.93
C VAL A 267 -1.26 -24.69 -20.86
N PRO A 268 -1.71 -25.93 -20.58
CA PRO A 268 -0.85 -27.10 -20.54
C PRO A 268 -0.06 -27.30 -21.84
N GLY A 269 1.22 -27.67 -21.71
CA GLY A 269 2.06 -28.13 -22.80
C GLY A 269 2.01 -29.65 -22.97
N ALA A 270 3.06 -30.22 -23.59
CA ALA A 270 3.17 -31.66 -23.86
C ALA A 270 3.41 -32.49 -22.60
N HIS A 271 3.97 -31.91 -21.56
CA HIS A 271 4.24 -32.59 -20.27
C HIS A 271 4.19 -31.57 -19.11
N ASP A 272 4.29 -32.06 -17.89
CA ASP A 272 4.07 -31.31 -16.65
C ASP A 272 5.07 -30.16 -16.38
N ARG A 273 6.20 -30.13 -17.08
CA ARG A 273 7.17 -29.01 -17.03
C ARG A 273 7.03 -28.05 -18.22
N GLN A 274 6.10 -28.31 -19.13
CA GLN A 274 5.92 -27.50 -20.32
C GLN A 274 4.58 -26.75 -20.24
N VAL A 275 4.63 -25.47 -20.49
CA VAL A 275 3.43 -24.63 -20.60
C VAL A 275 3.50 -23.77 -21.85
N ILE A 276 2.32 -23.41 -22.36
CA ILE A 276 2.19 -22.55 -23.54
C ILE A 276 1.59 -21.22 -23.06
N MET A 277 2.31 -20.13 -23.27
CA MET A 277 1.84 -18.77 -22.98
C MET A 277 0.78 -18.35 -24.02
N THR A 278 -0.24 -17.62 -23.58
CA THR A 278 -1.28 -17.11 -24.51
C THR A 278 -0.89 -15.77 -25.14
N SER A 279 0.14 -15.10 -24.64
CA SER A 279 0.68 -13.85 -25.17
C SER A 279 2.20 -13.80 -24.99
N VAL A 280 2.86 -13.00 -25.82
CA VAL A 280 4.30 -12.75 -25.72
C VAL A 280 4.56 -11.85 -24.49
N PRO A 281 5.54 -12.19 -23.63
CA PRO A 281 5.95 -11.30 -22.55
C PRO A 281 6.50 -9.97 -23.07
N GLN A 282 6.37 -8.90 -22.25
CA GLN A 282 6.90 -7.56 -22.59
C GLN A 282 8.42 -7.56 -22.73
N GLU A 283 9.10 -8.36 -21.91
CA GLU A 283 10.52 -8.58 -21.99
C GLU A 283 10.86 -9.99 -22.43
N ALA A 284 11.98 -10.12 -23.11
CA ALA A 284 12.48 -11.44 -23.51
C ALA A 284 12.84 -12.31 -22.30
N ILE A 285 12.33 -13.53 -22.27
CA ILE A 285 12.67 -14.51 -21.23
C ILE A 285 14.15 -14.90 -21.38
N TYR A 286 14.89 -14.76 -20.29
CA TYR A 286 16.29 -15.10 -20.25
C TYR A 286 16.51 -16.50 -19.68
N THR A 287 17.14 -17.37 -20.45
CA THR A 287 17.41 -18.79 -20.09
C THR A 287 18.90 -19.12 -19.95
N GLY A 288 19.79 -18.13 -20.07
CA GLY A 288 21.24 -18.32 -20.07
C GLY A 288 21.84 -18.71 -18.71
N ASN A 289 22.64 -17.85 -18.10
CA ASN A 289 23.28 -18.12 -16.80
C ASN A 289 22.20 -18.39 -15.72
N SER A 290 22.39 -19.47 -14.93
CA SER A 290 21.43 -19.89 -13.91
C SER A 290 21.11 -18.86 -12.84
N ALA A 291 22.06 -17.97 -12.53
CA ALA A 291 21.85 -16.89 -11.56
C ALA A 291 20.92 -15.78 -12.07
N LEU A 292 20.76 -15.63 -13.38
CA LEU A 292 20.01 -14.56 -14.02
C LEU A 292 18.77 -15.05 -14.79
N LYS A 293 18.49 -16.36 -14.75
CA LYS A 293 17.32 -16.93 -15.44
C LYS A 293 16.03 -16.28 -14.94
N THR A 294 15.12 -16.05 -15.89
CA THR A 294 13.77 -15.54 -15.56
C THR A 294 13.09 -16.50 -14.59
N GLU A 295 12.75 -15.99 -13.42
CA GLU A 295 12.00 -16.72 -12.39
C GLU A 295 10.51 -16.64 -12.67
N PHE A 296 9.79 -17.69 -12.24
CA PHE A 296 8.33 -17.73 -12.36
C PHE A 296 7.67 -18.17 -11.06
N SER A 297 6.42 -17.73 -10.87
CA SER A 297 5.46 -18.33 -9.97
C SER A 297 4.24 -18.78 -10.78
N PHE A 298 3.81 -20.04 -10.60
CA PHE A 298 2.68 -20.63 -11.30
C PHE A 298 1.46 -20.78 -10.37
N GLY A 299 0.28 -20.49 -10.86
CA GLY A 299 -0.96 -20.74 -10.13
C GLY A 299 -2.19 -20.20 -10.82
N ASN A 300 -3.35 -20.50 -10.24
CA ASN A 300 -4.61 -19.83 -10.58
C ASN A 300 -4.73 -18.51 -9.83
N GLU A 301 -5.76 -17.73 -10.13
CA GLU A 301 -6.00 -16.41 -9.51
C GLU A 301 -6.11 -16.52 -7.98
N ALA A 302 -6.82 -17.52 -7.46
CA ALA A 302 -7.00 -17.72 -6.03
C ALA A 302 -5.66 -17.95 -5.31
N ARG A 303 -4.74 -18.70 -5.92
CA ARG A 303 -3.40 -18.94 -5.38
C ARG A 303 -2.55 -17.68 -5.39
N HIS A 304 -2.55 -16.94 -6.50
CA HIS A 304 -1.80 -15.69 -6.58
C HIS A 304 -2.31 -14.64 -5.59
N ASN A 305 -3.62 -14.53 -5.43
CA ASN A 305 -4.23 -13.66 -4.42
C ASN A 305 -3.84 -14.07 -3.00
N ALA A 306 -3.79 -15.37 -2.69
CA ALA A 306 -3.37 -15.87 -1.38
C ALA A 306 -1.88 -15.61 -1.07
N GLN A 307 -1.05 -15.36 -2.09
CA GLN A 307 0.37 -15.04 -1.97
C GLN A 307 0.64 -13.54 -1.99
N MET A 308 -0.35 -12.73 -2.34
CA MET A 308 -0.22 -11.27 -2.37
C MET A 308 -0.24 -10.70 -0.96
N ILE A 309 0.78 -9.92 -0.64
CA ILE A 309 0.87 -9.15 0.60
C ILE A 309 1.08 -7.67 0.30
N LEU A 310 0.57 -6.83 1.17
CA LEU A 310 0.87 -5.40 1.19
C LEU A 310 2.05 -5.20 2.15
N VAL A 311 3.14 -4.65 1.65
CA VAL A 311 4.34 -4.39 2.44
C VAL A 311 4.04 -3.30 3.48
N SER A 312 4.42 -3.57 4.73
CA SER A 312 4.29 -2.62 5.85
C SER A 312 5.64 -1.99 6.19
N THR A 313 6.67 -2.83 6.39
CA THR A 313 8.02 -2.37 6.73
C THR A 313 9.06 -3.08 5.90
N VAL A 314 10.15 -2.37 5.64
CA VAL A 314 11.33 -2.85 4.93
C VAL A 314 12.53 -2.42 5.76
N ASP A 315 13.17 -3.38 6.41
CA ASP A 315 14.29 -3.14 7.32
C ASP A 315 15.57 -3.76 6.74
N PRO A 316 16.50 -2.95 6.19
CA PRO A 316 17.79 -3.45 5.72
C PRO A 316 18.59 -4.06 6.86
N GLY A 317 19.15 -5.25 6.63
CA GLY A 317 20.06 -5.94 7.55
C GLY A 317 21.54 -5.72 7.19
N ASP A 318 22.43 -6.20 8.04
CA ASP A 318 23.89 -6.01 7.89
C ASP A 318 24.51 -6.91 6.80
N ASP A 319 23.88 -8.07 6.50
CA ASP A 319 24.43 -9.10 5.60
C ASP A 319 23.86 -9.03 4.18
N ARG A 320 23.63 -7.83 3.64
CA ARG A 320 22.94 -7.62 2.35
C ARG A 320 21.59 -8.35 2.25
N THR A 321 20.96 -8.50 3.39
CA THR A 321 19.60 -9.04 3.49
C THR A 321 18.64 -7.95 3.91
N VAL A 322 17.36 -8.15 3.61
CA VAL A 322 16.31 -7.18 3.93
C VAL A 322 15.16 -7.92 4.58
N LYS A 323 14.80 -7.51 5.80
CA LYS A 323 13.62 -8.04 6.47
C LYS A 323 12.38 -7.29 5.99
N ILE A 324 11.44 -8.02 5.44
CA ILE A 324 10.18 -7.48 4.95
C ILE A 324 9.05 -8.00 5.83
N THR A 325 8.20 -7.08 6.27
CA THR A 325 6.97 -7.41 6.97
C THR A 325 5.77 -6.84 6.21
N GLY A 326 4.69 -7.58 6.17
CA GLY A 326 3.47 -7.15 5.48
C GLY A 326 2.24 -7.89 5.98
N PHE A 327 1.10 -7.54 5.41
CA PHE A 327 -0.19 -8.16 5.68
C PHE A 327 -0.79 -8.68 4.38
N ASN A 328 -1.70 -9.66 4.46
CA ASN A 328 -2.42 -10.11 3.29
C ASN A 328 -3.07 -8.92 2.56
N TYR A 329 -2.92 -8.92 1.24
CA TYR A 329 -3.63 -8.00 0.38
C TYR A 329 -5.05 -8.50 0.15
N ASP A 330 -6.03 -7.60 0.26
CA ASP A 330 -7.42 -7.87 -0.05
C ASP A 330 -8.02 -6.64 -0.73
N LYS A 331 -8.54 -6.79 -1.94
CA LYS A 331 -9.13 -5.69 -2.70
C LYS A 331 -10.38 -5.10 -2.04
N ASP A 332 -11.09 -5.91 -1.24
CA ASP A 332 -12.30 -5.47 -0.54
C ASP A 332 -12.00 -4.46 0.59
N PHE A 333 -10.73 -4.29 0.94
CA PHE A 333 -10.28 -3.22 1.84
C PHE A 333 -10.69 -1.84 1.32
N TYR A 334 -10.69 -1.63 0.01
CA TYR A 334 -10.95 -0.35 -0.65
C TYR A 334 -12.39 -0.15 -1.12
N LYS A 335 -13.30 -1.09 -0.82
CA LYS A 335 -14.67 -1.08 -1.37
C LYS A 335 -15.50 0.17 -1.03
N PHE A 336 -15.16 0.85 0.06
CA PHE A 336 -15.85 2.06 0.50
C PHE A 336 -15.21 3.36 -0.02
N ASP A 337 -14.07 3.30 -0.68
CA ASP A 337 -13.38 4.50 -1.18
C ASP A 337 -14.18 5.21 -2.27
N ASN A 338 -14.91 4.44 -3.09
CA ASN A 338 -15.77 4.96 -4.15
C ASN A 338 -17.21 5.27 -3.69
N VAL A 339 -17.51 5.04 -2.41
CA VAL A 339 -18.82 5.38 -1.85
C VAL A 339 -18.81 6.86 -1.50
N PRO A 340 -19.72 7.67 -2.09
CA PRO A 340 -19.80 9.07 -1.72
C PRO A 340 -20.14 9.18 -0.23
N PRO A 341 -19.37 9.92 0.56
CA PRO A 341 -19.71 10.17 1.95
C PRO A 341 -20.93 11.11 1.97
N PHE A 342 -22.11 10.55 2.18
CA PHE A 342 -23.30 11.33 2.44
C PHE A 342 -23.16 11.89 3.85
N GLY A 343 -22.92 13.20 3.94
CA GLY A 343 -23.22 13.92 5.17
C GLY A 343 -24.66 13.59 5.56
N SER A 344 -24.91 13.35 6.84
CA SER A 344 -26.21 12.90 7.34
C SER A 344 -27.33 13.56 6.53
N ALA A 345 -28.24 12.77 5.97
CA ALA A 345 -29.34 13.25 5.11
C ALA A 345 -30.22 14.32 5.80
N PHE A 346 -29.97 14.57 7.07
CA PHE A 346 -30.63 15.60 7.88
C PHE A 346 -30.02 17.00 7.77
N SER A 347 -28.79 17.19 7.31
CA SER A 347 -28.21 18.54 7.20
C SER A 347 -28.61 19.28 5.92
N ASN A 348 -29.07 18.58 4.88
CA ASN A 348 -29.46 19.19 3.61
C ASN A 348 -31.00 19.28 3.39
N GLY A 349 -31.79 18.72 4.30
CA GLY A 349 -33.25 18.70 4.18
C GLY A 349 -33.99 19.87 4.80
N PHE A 350 -33.35 20.67 5.68
CA PHE A 350 -33.99 21.76 6.38
C PHE A 350 -33.63 23.15 5.87
N ASP A 351 -32.60 23.33 5.07
CA ASP A 351 -32.18 24.64 4.55
C ASP A 351 -32.94 25.12 3.29
N ASN A 352 -33.78 24.28 2.69
CA ASN A 352 -34.54 24.66 1.47
C ASN A 352 -36.06 24.70 1.62
N GLY A 353 -36.60 24.81 2.81
CA GLY A 353 -38.04 24.66 3.05
C GLY A 353 -38.78 25.71 3.81
N PHE A 354 -38.23 26.88 4.08
CA PHE A 354 -39.02 28.02 4.60
C PHE A 354 -38.38 29.35 4.16
N ASN A 355 -38.84 29.85 3.02
CA ASN A 355 -38.96 31.24 2.67
C ASN A 355 -40.35 31.47 2.10
#